data_beb4a10b63639bac735e45a8e998f8ab
#
_entry.id   beb4a10b63639bac735e45a8e998f8ab
#
_cell.length_a   1.000
_cell.length_b   1.000
_cell.length_c   1.000
_cell.angle_alpha   90.00
_cell.angle_beta   90.00
_cell.angle_gamma   90.00
#
_symmetry.space_group_name_H-M   'P 1'
#
loop_
_entity.id
_entity.type
_entity.pdbx_description
1 polymer ?
#
loop_
_entity_poly.entity_id
_entity_poly.type
_entity_poly.pdbx_seq_one_letter_code
_entity_poly.pdbx_strand_id
1 'polypeptide(L)'
;MCGIVGFTAPGQDPAAAKQIVQGMADLIRHRGPDGEGCYADGTAALGHRRLSVIDLAGGGQPMLNEDGTLVVVFNGEIYNYKTLRTRLQQRG
;
A
#
# COMPACT_ATOMS: atom_id res chain seq x y z
N MET A 1 13.36 0.99 6.94
CA MET A 1 12.77 1.73 5.80
C MET A 1 11.79 0.82 5.07
N CYS A 2 10.61 1.31 4.80
CA CYS A 2 9.57 0.54 4.12
C CYS A 2 9.94 0.22 2.67
N GLY A 3 9.24 -0.72 2.08
CA GLY A 3 9.38 -1.06 0.67
C GLY A 3 8.04 -1.21 0.00
N ILE A 4 7.97 -0.88 -1.27
CA ILE A 4 6.78 -1.06 -2.10
C ILE A 4 7.13 -1.86 -3.34
N VAL A 5 6.17 -2.65 -3.82
CA VAL A 5 6.28 -3.39 -5.07
C VAL A 5 4.95 -3.27 -5.82
N GLY A 6 4.98 -3.47 -7.12
CA GLY A 6 3.75 -3.45 -7.88
C GLY A 6 3.98 -3.73 -9.36
N PHE A 7 2.90 -4.04 -10.04
CA PHE A 7 2.90 -4.21 -11.49
C PHE A 7 1.49 -4.01 -12.04
N THR A 8 1.40 -3.80 -13.35
CA THR A 8 0.12 -3.73 -14.06
C THR A 8 0.08 -4.83 -15.13
N ALA A 9 -1.07 -5.50 -15.24
CA ALA A 9 -1.30 -6.54 -16.23
C ALA A 9 -2.79 -6.65 -16.52
N PRO A 10 -3.30 -5.90 -17.51
CA PRO A 10 -4.73 -5.90 -17.82
C PRO A 10 -5.24 -7.30 -18.14
N GLY A 11 -6.40 -7.66 -17.59
CA GLY A 11 -7.01 -8.94 -17.83
C GLY A 11 -6.44 -10.09 -17.01
N GLN A 12 -5.64 -9.81 -15.98
CA GLN A 12 -5.07 -10.84 -15.12
C GLN A 12 -6.10 -11.42 -14.15
N ASP A 13 -5.81 -12.66 -13.67
CA ASP A 13 -6.56 -13.24 -12.57
C ASP A 13 -6.10 -12.60 -11.25
N PRO A 14 -7.00 -11.95 -10.47
CA PRO A 14 -6.60 -11.30 -9.23
C PRO A 14 -5.93 -12.23 -8.22
N ALA A 15 -6.39 -13.47 -8.09
CA ALA A 15 -5.81 -14.42 -7.15
C ALA A 15 -4.37 -14.78 -7.52
N ALA A 16 -4.11 -15.03 -8.81
CA ALA A 16 -2.76 -15.32 -9.30
C ALA A 16 -1.85 -14.08 -9.16
N ALA A 17 -2.38 -12.90 -9.48
CA ALA A 17 -1.64 -11.64 -9.35
C ALA A 17 -1.24 -11.37 -7.89
N LYS A 18 -2.13 -11.67 -6.95
CA LYS A 18 -1.84 -11.49 -5.53
C LYS A 18 -0.69 -12.39 -5.07
N GLN A 19 -0.65 -13.64 -5.55
CA GLN A 19 0.45 -14.55 -5.24
C GLN A 19 1.77 -14.03 -5.80
N ILE A 20 1.77 -13.48 -7.00
CA ILE A 20 2.98 -12.93 -7.62
C ILE A 20 3.48 -11.72 -6.82
N VAL A 21 2.60 -10.77 -6.51
CA VAL A 21 3.01 -9.56 -5.79
C VAL A 21 3.45 -9.90 -4.36
N GLN A 22 2.87 -10.91 -3.74
CA GLN A 22 3.30 -11.38 -2.44
C GLN A 22 4.72 -11.93 -2.48
N GLY A 23 5.06 -12.70 -3.52
CA GLY A 23 6.42 -13.17 -3.74
C GLY A 23 7.40 -12.01 -3.96
N MET A 24 6.98 -10.99 -4.67
CA MET A 24 7.78 -9.76 -4.84
C MET A 24 8.01 -9.07 -3.50
N ALA A 25 6.97 -8.96 -2.68
CA ALA A 25 7.09 -8.35 -1.34
C ALA A 25 8.02 -9.15 -0.44
N ASP A 26 8.01 -10.47 -0.53
CA ASP A 26 8.90 -11.33 0.24
C ASP A 26 10.37 -11.09 -0.09
N LEU A 27 10.68 -10.75 -1.33
CA LEU A 27 12.06 -10.44 -1.75
C LEU A 27 12.60 -9.17 -1.10
N ILE A 28 11.72 -8.27 -0.68
CA ILE A 28 12.11 -7.02 -0.02
C ILE A 28 11.77 -7.02 1.48
N ARG A 29 11.63 -8.21 2.08
CA ARG A 29 11.32 -8.34 3.51
C ARG A 29 12.29 -7.58 4.39
N HIS A 30 13.57 -7.55 4.02
CA HIS A 30 14.61 -6.85 4.77
C HIS A 30 14.35 -5.35 4.91
N ARG A 31 13.52 -4.77 4.04
CA ARG A 31 13.18 -3.34 4.08
C ARG A 31 12.05 -3.05 5.06
N GLY A 32 11.19 -4.03 5.32
CA GLY A 32 10.06 -3.84 6.21
C GLY A 32 9.62 -5.15 6.85
N PRO A 33 10.31 -5.61 7.91
CA PRO A 33 9.99 -6.90 8.53
C PRO A 33 8.77 -6.87 9.44
N ASP A 34 8.27 -5.70 9.82
CA ASP A 34 7.24 -5.55 10.83
C ASP A 34 5.83 -5.78 10.32
N GLY A 35 5.61 -5.71 9.01
CA GLY A 35 4.30 -5.95 8.44
C GLY A 35 4.33 -6.03 6.93
N GLU A 36 3.31 -6.63 6.36
CA GLU A 36 3.12 -6.66 4.93
C GLU A 36 1.65 -6.53 4.58
N GLY A 37 1.37 -6.08 3.36
CA GLY A 37 0.04 -6.05 2.80
C GLY A 37 0.11 -6.12 1.30
N CYS A 38 -0.87 -6.77 0.70
CA CYS A 38 -0.96 -6.92 -0.74
C CYS A 38 -2.38 -6.65 -1.22
N TYR A 39 -2.47 -6.12 -2.43
CA TYR A 39 -3.73 -5.90 -3.13
C TYR A 39 -3.56 -6.31 -4.58
N ALA A 40 -4.60 -6.92 -5.14
CA ALA A 40 -4.61 -7.23 -6.57
C ALA A 40 -6.04 -7.18 -7.12
N ASP A 41 -6.16 -6.72 -8.35
CA ASP A 41 -7.40 -6.77 -9.12
C ASP A 41 -7.10 -7.24 -10.55
N GLY A 42 -8.07 -7.10 -11.45
CA GLY A 42 -7.89 -7.52 -12.85
C GLY A 42 -6.91 -6.68 -13.66
N THR A 43 -6.35 -5.62 -13.10
CA THR A 43 -5.52 -4.66 -13.83
C THR A 43 -4.15 -4.48 -13.19
N ALA A 44 -4.06 -4.44 -11.84
CA ALA A 44 -2.84 -4.08 -11.14
C ALA A 44 -2.69 -4.89 -9.86
N ALA A 45 -1.48 -4.94 -9.34
CA ALA A 45 -1.18 -5.52 -8.05
C ALA A 45 -0.18 -4.63 -7.31
N LEU A 46 -0.39 -4.46 -6.01
CA LEU A 46 0.44 -3.62 -5.15
C LEU A 46 0.80 -4.38 -3.88
N GLY A 47 2.01 -4.20 -3.40
CA GLY A 47 2.47 -4.76 -2.14
C GLY A 47 3.27 -3.75 -1.33
N HIS A 48 3.24 -3.92 -0.02
CA HIS A 48 3.93 -3.06 0.92
C HIS A 48 4.58 -3.88 2.03
N ARG A 49 5.83 -3.54 2.34
CA ARG A 49 6.56 -4.05 3.51
C ARG A 49 6.80 -2.89 4.46
N ARG A 50 6.46 -3.07 5.71
CA ARG A 50 6.47 -1.99 6.69
C ARG A 50 7.59 -2.16 7.70
N LEU A 51 8.35 -1.09 7.92
CA LEU A 51 9.22 -0.92 9.08
C LEU A 51 8.53 0.08 10.00
N SER A 52 7.95 -0.42 11.09
CA SER A 52 7.10 0.38 11.96
C SER A 52 7.90 0.83 13.18
N VAL A 53 8.12 2.13 13.30
CA VAL A 53 8.91 2.68 14.40
C VAL A 53 7.98 3.26 15.48
N ILE A 54 6.84 3.82 15.10
CA ILE A 54 6.00 4.59 16.00
C ILE A 54 4.59 3.99 16.15
N ASP A 55 3.88 3.70 15.08
CA ASP A 55 2.49 3.29 15.12
C ASP A 55 2.28 1.98 14.37
N LEU A 56 2.27 0.87 15.12
CA LEU A 56 2.09 -0.46 14.54
C LEU A 56 0.66 -0.70 14.05
N ALA A 57 -0.33 -0.07 14.69
CA ALA A 57 -1.73 -0.34 14.40
C ALA A 57 -2.32 0.57 13.32
N GLY A 58 -1.85 1.81 13.26
CA GLY A 58 -2.47 2.84 12.43
C GLY A 58 -1.92 3.00 11.02
N GLY A 59 -0.88 2.26 10.65
CA GLY A 59 -0.18 2.46 9.38
C GLY A 59 -0.28 1.32 8.38
N GLY A 60 -1.31 0.48 8.47
CA GLY A 60 -1.48 -0.65 7.57
C GLY A 60 -1.64 -0.23 6.11
N GLN A 61 -0.97 -0.96 5.21
CA GLN A 61 -1.06 -0.72 3.77
C GLN A 61 -1.18 -2.06 3.03
N PRO A 62 -1.78 -2.09 1.83
CA PRO A 62 -2.31 -0.94 1.10
C PRO A 62 -3.50 -0.28 1.81
N MET A 63 -3.68 1.01 1.57
CA MET A 63 -4.82 1.76 2.11
C MET A 63 -5.85 1.99 1.01
N LEU A 64 -7.12 1.86 1.37
CA LEU A 64 -8.22 2.11 0.46
C LEU A 64 -8.98 3.37 0.89
N ASN A 65 -9.62 4.03 -0.08
CA ASN A 65 -10.54 5.11 0.24
C ASN A 65 -11.87 4.52 0.76
N GLU A 66 -12.83 5.39 1.11
CA GLU A 66 -14.06 4.97 1.79
C GLU A 66 -14.93 3.99 1.01
N ASP A 67 -14.89 4.03 -0.33
CA ASP A 67 -15.67 3.12 -1.18
C ASP A 67 -14.82 2.04 -1.87
N GLY A 68 -13.53 1.99 -1.58
CA GLY A 68 -12.64 0.97 -2.13
C GLY A 68 -12.25 1.14 -3.60
N THR A 69 -12.54 2.31 -4.19
CA THR A 69 -12.23 2.56 -5.61
C THR A 69 -10.79 3.00 -5.84
N LEU A 70 -10.12 3.47 -4.78
CA LEU A 70 -8.72 3.90 -4.85
C LEU A 70 -7.90 3.12 -3.83
N VAL A 71 -6.70 2.70 -4.25
CA VAL A 71 -5.77 1.94 -3.42
C VAL A 71 -4.41 2.61 -3.52
N VAL A 72 -3.75 2.80 -2.38
CA VAL A 72 -2.43 3.42 -2.34
C VAL A 72 -1.47 2.62 -1.47
N VAL A 73 -0.22 2.51 -1.93
CA VAL A 73 0.93 2.13 -1.12
C VAL A 73 1.90 3.31 -1.14
N PHE A 74 2.51 3.57 0.02
CA PHE A 74 3.31 4.77 0.17
C PHE A 74 4.50 4.52 1.09
N ASN A 75 5.67 4.96 0.66
CA ASN A 75 6.89 4.90 1.47
C ASN A 75 7.40 6.33 1.63
N GLY A 76 7.05 6.96 2.76
CA GLY A 76 7.47 8.34 3.03
C GLY A 76 6.64 8.99 4.11
N GLU A 77 6.77 10.31 4.19
CA GLU A 77 6.08 11.16 5.15
C GLU A 77 5.47 12.37 4.44
N ILE A 78 4.29 12.78 4.88
CA ILE A 78 3.67 14.04 4.43
C ILE A 78 3.68 14.98 5.63
N TYR A 79 4.67 15.87 5.69
CA TYR A 79 4.90 16.69 6.88
C TYR A 79 3.80 17.71 7.12
N ASN A 80 3.12 18.18 6.07
CA ASN A 80 2.01 19.13 6.18
C ASN A 80 0.64 18.44 6.10
N TYR A 81 0.54 17.18 6.54
CA TYR A 81 -0.67 16.39 6.37
C TYR A 81 -1.90 17.02 7.05
N LYS A 82 -1.71 17.69 8.19
CA LYS A 82 -2.84 18.30 8.91
C LYS A 82 -3.49 19.42 8.09
N THR A 83 -2.66 20.27 7.46
CA THR A 83 -3.15 21.34 6.60
C THR A 83 -3.85 20.80 5.37
N LEU A 84 -3.25 19.79 4.73
CA LEU A 84 -3.84 19.15 3.55
C LEU A 84 -5.16 18.47 3.89
N ARG A 85 -5.21 17.78 5.03
CA ARG A 85 -6.42 17.10 5.49
C ARG A 85 -7.57 18.08 5.67
N THR A 86 -7.32 19.23 6.30
CA THR A 86 -8.33 20.26 6.50
C THR A 86 -8.85 20.78 5.17
N ARG A 87 -7.95 21.07 4.23
CA ARG A 87 -8.36 21.54 2.89
C ARG A 87 -9.21 20.52 2.14
N LEU A 88 -8.83 19.25 2.20
CA LEU A 88 -9.57 18.18 1.53
C LEU A 88 -10.94 17.96 2.16
N GLN A 89 -11.05 18.04 3.48
CA GLN A 89 -12.32 17.94 4.18
C GLN A 89 -13.27 19.08 3.83
N GLN A 90 -12.75 20.29 3.61
CA GLN A 90 -13.54 21.44 3.20
C GLN A 90 -14.08 21.31 1.76
N ARG A 91 -13.41 20.54 0.94
CA ARG A 91 -13.84 20.32 -0.44
C ARG A 91 -14.79 19.11 -0.60
N GLY A 92 -14.96 18.38 0.44
CA GLY A 92 -15.78 17.16 0.42
C GLY A 92 -14.92 15.92 0.27
#